data_8deffd2911dca2820598e8d1661468df
#
_entry.id   8deffd2911dca2820598e8d1661468df
#
_cell.length_a   1.000
_cell.length_b   1.000
_cell.length_c   1.000
_cell.angle_alpha   90.00
_cell.angle_beta   90.00
_cell.angle_gamma   90.00
#
_symmetry.space_group_name_H-M   'P 1'
#
loop_
_entity.id
_entity.type
_entity.pdbx_description
1 polymer ?
#
loop_
_entity_poly.entity_id
_entity_poly.type
_entity_poly.pdbx_seq_one_letter_code
_entity_poly.pdbx_strand_id
1 'polypeptide(L)'
;MADAAERPGFDAKGEAKRLLRTTREAALATRERAGGAPFVTLAGIASDYDGAPLLLLSTLSSHTKNLAADPSASLLLAAPHRRGDPLNRPRLTLVGALKPAPDPSAKARYLARNPKAKLYAGFADFSMFRFETSAVHFNGGFGKAAPLTPAEIATDLAGAKALLSEEGPLLAEVNARGPAFLSRLAGKAGRWRAVGLDPEGLDLAAGASLARVSFAAPAITPAAWLAALEGCATR
;
A
#
# COMPACT_ATOMS: atom_id res chain seq x y z
N MET A 1 24.49 1.21 20.91
CA MET A 1 23.26 0.87 20.18
C MET A 1 23.12 -0.62 20.24
N ALA A 2 22.12 -1.12 20.96
CA ALA A 2 21.93 -2.57 21.09
C ALA A 2 21.47 -3.12 19.75
N ASP A 3 22.19 -4.10 19.26
CA ASP A 3 21.88 -4.91 18.08
C ASP A 3 20.47 -5.50 18.25
N ALA A 4 19.53 -5.09 17.41
CA ALA A 4 18.18 -5.63 17.42
C ALA A 4 18.23 -7.01 16.76
N ALA A 5 18.66 -8.02 17.53
CA ALA A 5 18.68 -9.40 17.09
C ALA A 5 17.28 -9.81 16.61
N GLU A 6 17.18 -10.20 15.34
CA GLU A 6 15.97 -10.80 14.77
C GLU A 6 15.55 -11.98 15.65
N ARG A 7 14.34 -11.91 16.19
CA ARG A 7 13.76 -13.08 16.84
C ARG A 7 13.52 -14.15 15.80
N PRO A 8 14.00 -15.39 15.97
CA PRO A 8 13.73 -16.45 15.02
C PRO A 8 12.21 -16.58 14.77
N GLY A 9 11.80 -16.49 13.50
CA GLY A 9 10.41 -16.67 13.07
C GLY A 9 9.55 -15.41 12.88
N PHE A 10 10.09 -14.17 13.06
CA PHE A 10 9.33 -12.96 12.75
C PHE A 10 9.68 -12.41 11.36
N ASP A 11 8.73 -12.47 10.43
CA ASP A 11 8.86 -11.94 9.06
C ASP A 11 8.55 -10.44 9.01
N ALA A 12 9.54 -9.62 9.34
CA ALA A 12 9.43 -8.16 9.30
C ALA A 12 9.18 -7.63 7.87
N LYS A 13 9.81 -8.25 6.87
CA LYS A 13 9.68 -7.88 5.45
C LYS A 13 8.25 -8.13 4.95
N GLY A 14 7.73 -9.33 5.18
CA GLY A 14 6.35 -9.68 4.80
C GLY A 14 5.31 -8.80 5.50
N GLU A 15 5.50 -8.50 6.79
CA GLU A 15 4.62 -7.60 7.54
C GLU A 15 4.67 -6.16 7.02
N ALA A 16 5.85 -5.63 6.68
CA ALA A 16 6.00 -4.30 6.08
C ALA A 16 5.30 -4.22 4.72
N LYS A 17 5.53 -5.20 3.83
CA LYS A 17 4.83 -5.32 2.54
C LYS A 17 3.32 -5.43 2.74
N ARG A 18 2.86 -6.23 3.71
CA ARG A 18 1.44 -6.35 4.04
C ARG A 18 0.84 -5.02 4.49
N LEU A 19 1.52 -4.24 5.33
CA LEU A 19 1.06 -2.91 5.74
C LEU A 19 0.90 -1.97 4.55
N LEU A 20 1.87 -1.93 3.63
CA LEU A 20 1.78 -1.15 2.40
C LEU A 20 0.53 -1.50 1.60
N ARG A 21 0.17 -2.79 1.53
CA ARG A 21 -0.96 -3.30 0.74
C ARG A 21 -2.30 -3.22 1.46
N THR A 22 -2.32 -3.16 2.80
CA THR A 22 -3.57 -3.23 3.59
C THR A 22 -3.92 -1.95 4.36
N THR A 23 -3.13 -0.87 4.22
CA THR A 23 -3.42 0.42 4.86
C THR A 23 -4.03 1.37 3.83
N ARG A 24 -5.05 2.15 4.26
CA ARG A 24 -5.77 3.15 3.41
C ARG A 24 -5.44 4.59 3.76
N GLU A 25 -4.80 4.80 4.88
CA GLU A 25 -4.46 6.13 5.40
C GLU A 25 -3.09 6.11 6.05
N ALA A 26 -2.42 7.24 6.01
CA ALA A 26 -1.14 7.45 6.67
C ALA A 26 -1.09 8.84 7.29
N ALA A 27 -0.37 8.96 8.41
CA ALA A 27 0.07 10.28 8.84
C ALA A 27 1.17 10.74 7.88
N LEU A 28 0.91 11.85 7.17
CA LEU A 28 1.83 12.50 6.24
C LEU A 28 2.51 13.65 6.98
N ALA A 29 3.80 13.55 7.20
CA ALA A 29 4.63 14.61 7.74
C ALA A 29 5.32 15.38 6.60
N THR A 30 5.26 16.71 6.67
CA THR A 30 5.90 17.66 5.76
C THR A 30 6.55 18.77 6.57
N ARG A 31 7.38 19.61 5.94
CA ARG A 31 7.95 20.82 6.55
C ARG A 31 7.15 22.03 6.16
N GLU A 32 6.74 22.85 7.12
CA GLU A 32 6.06 24.12 6.84
C GLU A 32 6.94 25.04 6.01
N ARG A 33 6.35 25.70 5.02
CA ARG A 33 7.03 26.68 4.17
C ARG A 33 7.59 27.85 4.96
N ALA A 34 6.85 28.30 5.99
CA ALA A 34 7.26 29.37 6.89
C ALA A 34 7.92 28.76 8.13
N GLY A 35 9.24 28.92 8.27
CA GLY A 35 9.95 28.48 9.47
C GLY A 35 10.37 27.01 9.52
N GLY A 36 9.93 26.15 8.59
CA GLY A 36 10.38 24.76 8.49
C GLY A 36 9.92 23.85 9.62
N ALA A 37 8.92 24.25 10.40
CA ALA A 37 8.37 23.41 11.47
C ALA A 37 7.78 22.09 10.94
N PRO A 38 7.85 20.97 11.69
CA PRO A 38 7.17 19.74 11.34
C PRO A 38 5.64 19.93 11.30
N PHE A 39 5.02 19.51 10.20
CA PHE A 39 3.59 19.59 10.02
C PHE A 39 3.04 18.22 9.64
N VAL A 40 2.05 17.71 10.38
CA VAL A 40 1.50 16.37 10.19
C VAL A 40 0.00 16.44 9.91
N THR A 41 -0.43 15.69 8.88
CA THR A 41 -1.84 15.53 8.50
C THR A 41 -2.17 14.09 8.21
N LEU A 42 -3.45 13.74 8.22
CA LEU A 42 -3.93 12.45 7.74
C LEU A 42 -4.14 12.51 6.23
N ALA A 43 -3.61 11.55 5.48
CA ALA A 43 -3.78 11.42 4.03
C ALA A 43 -4.27 10.03 3.64
N GLY A 44 -5.17 9.97 2.65
CA GLY A 44 -5.55 8.71 2.03
C GLY A 44 -4.42 8.18 1.15
N ILE A 45 -4.17 6.86 1.22
CA ILE A 45 -3.14 6.20 0.42
C ILE A 45 -3.69 4.99 -0.35
N ALA A 46 -2.99 4.63 -1.40
CA ALA A 46 -3.06 3.34 -2.09
C ALA A 46 -1.63 2.85 -2.35
N SER A 47 -1.47 1.66 -2.93
CA SER A 47 -0.15 1.17 -3.35
C SER A 47 -0.08 1.04 -4.85
N ASP A 48 1.03 1.46 -5.41
CA ASP A 48 1.39 1.19 -6.80
C ASP A 48 1.77 -0.29 -7.01
N TYR A 49 2.10 -0.70 -8.22
CA TYR A 49 2.47 -2.09 -8.53
C TYR A 49 3.66 -2.59 -7.71
N ASP A 50 4.68 -1.76 -7.55
CA ASP A 50 5.87 -2.07 -6.75
C ASP A 50 5.69 -1.87 -5.24
N GLY A 51 4.51 -1.43 -4.79
CA GLY A 51 4.22 -1.16 -3.39
C GLY A 51 4.41 0.28 -2.95
N ALA A 52 4.97 1.16 -3.78
CA ALA A 52 5.14 2.56 -3.42
C ALA A 52 3.79 3.22 -3.11
N PRO A 53 3.70 4.04 -2.04
CA PRO A 53 2.45 4.73 -1.73
C PRO A 53 2.04 5.75 -2.81
N LEU A 54 0.77 5.70 -3.18
CA LEU A 54 0.09 6.66 -4.04
C LEU A 54 -0.83 7.53 -3.20
N LEU A 55 -0.81 8.82 -3.42
CA LEU A 55 -1.65 9.81 -2.73
C LEU A 55 -2.40 10.68 -3.75
N LEU A 56 -3.64 11.03 -3.42
CA LEU A 56 -4.43 12.00 -4.17
C LEU A 56 -4.61 13.24 -3.28
N LEU A 57 -3.93 14.33 -3.63
CA LEU A 57 -3.85 15.53 -2.79
C LEU A 57 -4.36 16.77 -3.53
N SER A 58 -5.08 17.63 -2.79
CA SER A 58 -5.53 18.93 -3.30
C SER A 58 -4.42 19.99 -3.18
N THR A 59 -4.22 20.79 -4.20
CA THR A 59 -3.29 21.94 -4.18
C THR A 59 -3.68 23.02 -3.17
N LEU A 60 -4.94 22.99 -2.69
CA LEU A 60 -5.44 23.92 -1.67
C LEU A 60 -4.92 23.54 -0.26
N SER A 61 -4.54 22.29 -0.04
CA SER A 61 -4.10 21.77 1.26
C SER A 61 -2.75 22.33 1.67
N SER A 62 -2.56 22.56 2.96
CA SER A 62 -1.27 23.04 3.53
C SER A 62 -0.13 22.08 3.23
N HIS A 63 -0.35 20.75 3.41
CA HIS A 63 0.68 19.76 3.10
C HIS A 63 1.13 19.79 1.63
N THR A 64 0.21 20.00 0.66
CA THR A 64 0.58 20.09 -0.76
C THR A 64 1.36 21.36 -1.06
N LYS A 65 0.99 22.48 -0.43
CA LYS A 65 1.73 23.73 -0.53
C LYS A 65 3.14 23.62 0.10
N ASN A 66 3.29 22.85 1.18
CA ASN A 66 4.57 22.55 1.78
C ASN A 66 5.44 21.70 0.83
N LEU A 67 4.86 20.64 0.26
CA LEU A 67 5.55 19.75 -0.69
C LEU A 67 5.99 20.44 -1.99
N ALA A 68 5.28 21.47 -2.42
CA ALA A 68 5.72 22.30 -3.56
C ALA A 68 7.00 23.09 -3.27
N ALA A 69 7.25 23.42 -2.01
CA ALA A 69 8.47 24.10 -1.57
C ALA A 69 9.60 23.12 -1.21
N ASP A 70 9.27 22.01 -0.55
CA ASP A 70 10.21 20.95 -0.17
C ASP A 70 9.48 19.59 -0.31
N PRO A 71 9.82 18.76 -1.29
CA PRO A 71 9.16 17.47 -1.52
C PRO A 71 9.47 16.41 -0.44
N SER A 72 10.39 16.69 0.47
CA SER A 72 10.75 15.79 1.57
C SER A 72 9.56 15.54 2.48
N ALA A 73 9.29 14.27 2.75
CA ALA A 73 8.16 13.86 3.55
C ALA A 73 8.42 12.54 4.29
N SER A 74 7.57 12.27 5.27
CA SER A 74 7.50 10.94 5.88
C SER A 74 6.06 10.48 5.96
N LEU A 75 5.86 9.17 5.82
CA LEU A 75 4.57 8.51 5.98
C LEU A 75 4.65 7.53 7.15
N LEU A 76 3.72 7.62 8.09
CA LEU A 76 3.50 6.59 9.11
C LEU A 76 2.24 5.80 8.76
N LEU A 77 2.42 4.54 8.41
CA LEU A 77 1.38 3.55 8.23
C LEU A 77 1.29 2.70 9.50
N ALA A 78 0.08 2.46 10.00
CA ALA A 78 -0.10 1.60 11.16
C ALA A 78 -1.25 0.62 10.92
N ALA A 79 -1.10 -0.63 11.37
CA ALA A 79 -2.19 -1.59 11.34
C ALA A 79 -3.40 -1.04 12.13
N PRO A 80 -4.64 -1.38 11.73
CA PRO A 80 -5.82 -0.97 12.49
C PRO A 80 -5.70 -1.33 13.97
N HIS A 81 -6.11 -0.41 14.83
CA HIS A 81 -6.12 -0.70 16.27
C HIS A 81 -7.11 -1.82 16.56
N ARG A 82 -6.64 -2.81 17.29
CA ARG A 82 -7.44 -3.90 17.87
C ARG A 82 -7.39 -3.74 19.40
N ARG A 83 -7.97 -4.68 20.14
CA ARG A 83 -7.89 -4.67 21.61
C ARG A 83 -6.44 -4.74 22.08
N GLY A 84 -6.14 -4.14 23.23
CA GLY A 84 -4.83 -4.14 23.87
C GLY A 84 -4.06 -2.83 23.70
N ASP A 85 -2.77 -2.86 23.98
CA ASP A 85 -1.90 -1.70 23.88
C ASP A 85 -1.71 -1.25 22.41
N PRO A 86 -2.06 0.01 22.07
CA PRO A 86 -1.90 0.54 20.71
C PRO A 86 -0.45 0.54 20.21
N LEU A 87 0.54 0.55 21.11
CA LEU A 87 1.96 0.54 20.75
C LEU A 87 2.45 -0.85 20.32
N ASN A 88 1.69 -1.92 20.59
CA ASN A 88 1.99 -3.27 20.14
C ASN A 88 1.53 -3.57 18.71
N ARG A 89 0.84 -2.64 18.03
CA ARG A 89 0.45 -2.82 16.63
C ARG A 89 1.63 -2.61 15.68
N PRO A 90 1.72 -3.40 14.59
CA PRO A 90 2.70 -3.17 13.55
C PRO A 90 2.55 -1.79 12.92
N ARG A 91 3.67 -1.11 12.69
CA ARG A 91 3.72 0.20 12.06
C ARG A 91 4.97 0.32 11.19
N LEU A 92 4.85 1.12 10.14
CA LEU A 92 5.88 1.34 9.15
C LEU A 92 6.04 2.85 8.94
N THR A 93 7.22 3.38 9.20
CA THR A 93 7.59 4.74 8.80
C THR A 93 8.42 4.67 7.53
N LEU A 94 7.98 5.39 6.51
CA LEU A 94 8.71 5.64 5.29
C LEU A 94 9.24 7.07 5.32
N VAL A 95 10.52 7.25 5.01
CA VAL A 95 11.14 8.55 4.80
C VAL A 95 11.49 8.67 3.32
N GLY A 96 11.28 9.85 2.73
CA GLY A 96 11.52 10.04 1.30
C GLY A 96 10.97 11.34 0.76
N ALA A 97 10.47 11.30 -0.47
CA ALA A 97 9.91 12.46 -1.15
C ALA A 97 8.61 12.11 -1.88
N LEU A 98 7.68 13.06 -1.92
CA LEU A 98 6.48 12.98 -2.75
C LEU A 98 6.74 13.66 -4.10
N LYS A 99 6.51 12.92 -5.19
CA LYS A 99 6.64 13.38 -6.56
C LYS A 99 5.30 13.36 -7.28
N PRO A 100 5.00 14.31 -8.17
CA PRO A 100 3.85 14.21 -9.06
C PRO A 100 3.85 12.89 -9.84
N ALA A 101 2.69 12.25 -9.94
CA ALA A 101 2.49 11.00 -10.67
C ALA A 101 1.26 11.11 -11.58
N PRO A 102 1.36 11.79 -12.74
CA PRO A 102 0.22 12.05 -13.61
C PRO A 102 -0.26 10.81 -14.38
N ASP A 103 0.27 9.62 -14.09
CA ASP A 103 -0.08 8.37 -14.74
C ASP A 103 -1.56 8.01 -14.46
N PRO A 104 -2.38 7.81 -15.51
CA PRO A 104 -3.76 7.35 -15.37
C PRO A 104 -3.90 6.01 -14.63
N SER A 105 -2.92 5.09 -14.75
CA SER A 105 -2.93 3.81 -14.04
C SER A 105 -2.82 4.00 -12.53
N ALA A 106 -1.95 4.89 -12.05
CA ALA A 106 -1.82 5.25 -10.65
C ALA A 106 -3.15 5.77 -10.07
N LYS A 107 -3.84 6.65 -10.82
CA LYS A 107 -5.16 7.17 -10.44
C LYS A 107 -6.22 6.06 -10.40
N ALA A 108 -6.23 5.17 -11.38
CA ALA A 108 -7.17 4.05 -11.43
C ALA A 108 -6.98 3.11 -10.22
N ARG A 109 -5.74 2.75 -9.89
CA ARG A 109 -5.40 1.93 -8.72
C ARG A 109 -5.79 2.61 -7.41
N TYR A 110 -5.52 3.91 -7.26
CA TYR A 110 -5.92 4.68 -6.09
C TYR A 110 -7.44 4.64 -5.90
N LEU A 111 -8.22 4.88 -6.96
CA LEU A 111 -9.69 4.91 -6.93
C LEU A 111 -10.32 3.53 -6.74
N ALA A 112 -9.68 2.46 -7.21
CA ALA A 112 -10.14 1.08 -6.95
C ALA A 112 -10.11 0.76 -5.45
N ARG A 113 -9.09 1.23 -4.73
CA ARG A 113 -8.94 1.04 -3.28
C ARG A 113 -9.73 2.07 -2.46
N ASN A 114 -9.87 3.30 -2.96
CA ASN A 114 -10.53 4.43 -2.30
C ASN A 114 -11.73 4.92 -3.12
N PRO A 115 -12.82 4.12 -3.27
CA PRO A 115 -13.91 4.42 -4.20
C PRO A 115 -14.65 5.74 -3.88
N LYS A 116 -14.67 6.18 -2.62
CA LYS A 116 -15.24 7.48 -2.22
C LYS A 116 -14.48 8.67 -2.82
N ALA A 117 -13.19 8.49 -3.13
CA ALA A 117 -12.39 9.55 -3.75
C ALA A 117 -12.87 9.92 -5.17
N LYS A 118 -13.65 9.06 -5.83
CA LYS A 118 -14.28 9.38 -7.14
C LYS A 118 -15.12 10.67 -7.11
N LEU A 119 -15.64 11.04 -5.93
CA LEU A 119 -16.44 12.25 -5.76
C LEU A 119 -15.63 13.55 -6.01
N TYR A 120 -14.32 13.53 -5.77
CA TYR A 120 -13.47 14.72 -5.88
C TYR A 120 -12.23 14.53 -6.77
N ALA A 121 -11.92 13.30 -7.16
CA ALA A 121 -10.74 13.01 -7.99
C ALA A 121 -10.75 13.67 -9.38
N GLY A 122 -11.91 14.19 -9.83
CA GLY A 122 -12.06 14.93 -11.07
C GLY A 122 -11.87 16.44 -10.92
N PHE A 123 -11.74 16.97 -9.70
CA PHE A 123 -11.56 18.41 -9.49
C PHE A 123 -10.16 18.84 -9.91
N ALA A 124 -10.07 20.03 -10.48
CA ALA A 124 -8.82 20.55 -11.07
C ALA A 124 -7.69 20.77 -10.05
N ASP A 125 -8.04 20.92 -8.77
CA ASP A 125 -7.09 21.09 -7.68
C ASP A 125 -6.54 19.77 -7.14
N PHE A 126 -7.07 18.59 -7.54
CA PHE A 126 -6.58 17.30 -7.09
C PHE A 126 -5.59 16.68 -8.09
N SER A 127 -4.44 16.28 -7.58
CA SER A 127 -3.39 15.64 -8.37
C SER A 127 -2.87 14.37 -7.68
N MET A 128 -2.42 13.42 -8.50
CA MET A 128 -1.77 12.20 -8.03
C MET A 128 -0.31 12.46 -7.70
N PHE A 129 0.11 11.87 -6.59
CA PHE A 129 1.50 11.84 -6.13
C PHE A 129 1.91 10.40 -5.84
N ARG A 130 3.22 10.13 -6.03
CA ARG A 130 3.87 8.88 -5.66
C ARG A 130 4.96 9.18 -4.64
N PHE A 131 5.06 8.34 -3.62
CA PHE A 131 6.09 8.43 -2.60
C PHE A 131 7.32 7.63 -3.02
N GLU A 132 8.46 8.31 -3.16
CA GLU A 132 9.76 7.71 -3.39
C GLU A 132 10.45 7.48 -2.05
N THR A 133 10.54 6.22 -1.62
CA THR A 133 11.09 5.85 -0.31
C THR A 133 12.62 5.83 -0.36
N SER A 134 13.27 6.53 0.56
CA SER A 134 14.75 6.52 0.75
C SER A 134 15.17 5.76 2.02
N ALA A 135 14.30 5.69 3.05
CA ALA A 135 14.57 4.93 4.27
C ALA A 135 13.28 4.32 4.82
N VAL A 136 13.43 3.21 5.54
CA VAL A 136 12.33 2.40 6.07
C VAL A 136 12.60 2.08 7.55
N HIS A 137 11.61 2.35 8.40
CA HIS A 137 11.64 1.99 9.81
C HIS A 137 10.41 1.15 10.14
N PHE A 138 10.60 -0.15 10.31
CA PHE A 138 9.55 -1.08 10.69
C PHE A 138 9.57 -1.36 12.18
N ASN A 139 8.38 -1.39 12.79
CA ASN A 139 8.19 -1.80 14.17
C ASN A 139 6.93 -2.66 14.29
N GLY A 140 7.12 -3.94 14.59
CA GLY A 140 6.05 -4.93 14.74
C GLY A 140 5.45 -5.00 16.16
N GLY A 141 5.79 -4.06 17.05
CA GLY A 141 5.46 -4.06 18.48
C GLY A 141 6.69 -4.31 19.34
N PHE A 142 6.49 -4.53 20.63
CA PHE A 142 7.57 -4.65 21.59
C PHE A 142 8.59 -5.74 21.20
N GLY A 143 9.86 -5.35 21.06
CA GLY A 143 10.97 -6.24 20.70
C GLY A 143 10.94 -6.77 19.26
N LYS A 144 10.19 -6.14 18.33
CA LYS A 144 10.04 -6.54 16.93
C LYS A 144 10.38 -5.40 15.97
N ALA A 145 11.34 -4.56 16.31
CA ALA A 145 11.89 -3.57 15.39
C ALA A 145 12.91 -4.26 14.47
N ALA A 146 12.85 -3.97 13.17
CA ALA A 146 13.81 -4.46 12.21
C ALA A 146 14.22 -3.33 11.26
N PRO A 147 15.52 -3.16 10.98
CA PRO A 147 15.98 -2.31 9.91
C PRO A 147 15.60 -2.98 8.57
N LEU A 148 14.95 -2.24 7.69
CA LEU A 148 14.62 -2.67 6.33
C LEU A 148 15.11 -1.64 5.33
N THR A 149 15.50 -2.09 4.16
CA THR A 149 15.82 -1.22 3.03
C THR A 149 14.60 -0.98 2.15
N PRO A 150 14.55 0.09 1.36
CA PRO A 150 13.48 0.30 0.38
C PRO A 150 13.33 -0.88 -0.60
N ALA A 151 14.44 -1.49 -1.03
CA ALA A 151 14.43 -2.62 -1.96
C ALA A 151 13.77 -3.87 -1.36
N GLU A 152 13.91 -4.11 -0.06
CA GLU A 152 13.30 -5.27 0.61
C GLU A 152 11.78 -5.18 0.71
N ILE A 153 11.23 -3.97 0.76
CA ILE A 153 9.77 -3.77 0.82
C ILE A 153 9.13 -3.54 -0.56
N ALA A 154 9.94 -3.29 -1.59
CA ALA A 154 9.46 -3.16 -2.96
C ALA A 154 9.11 -4.53 -3.58
N THR A 155 8.11 -4.56 -4.45
CA THR A 155 7.83 -5.68 -5.34
C THR A 155 8.65 -5.51 -6.62
N ASP A 156 9.42 -6.52 -7.00
CA ASP A 156 10.14 -6.52 -8.27
C ASP A 156 9.15 -6.66 -9.43
N LEU A 157 9.21 -5.73 -10.38
CA LEU A 157 8.38 -5.70 -11.58
C LEU A 157 9.10 -6.17 -12.84
N ALA A 158 10.36 -6.61 -12.71
CA ALA A 158 11.13 -7.11 -13.86
C ALA A 158 10.38 -8.27 -14.55
N GLY A 159 10.19 -8.16 -15.86
CA GLY A 159 9.47 -9.14 -16.66
C GLY A 159 7.93 -9.15 -16.50
N ALA A 160 7.35 -8.36 -15.59
CA ALA A 160 5.92 -8.39 -15.29
C ALA A 160 5.04 -7.52 -16.21
N LYS A 161 5.59 -6.86 -17.24
CA LYS A 161 4.86 -5.94 -18.12
C LYS A 161 3.55 -6.53 -18.66
N ALA A 162 3.58 -7.78 -19.14
CA ALA A 162 2.40 -8.47 -19.67
C ALA A 162 1.32 -8.67 -18.59
N LEU A 163 1.71 -9.06 -17.37
CA LEU A 163 0.80 -9.18 -16.25
C LEU A 163 0.13 -7.85 -15.91
N LEU A 164 0.92 -6.78 -15.80
CA LEU A 164 0.42 -5.47 -15.37
C LEU A 164 -0.50 -4.83 -16.41
N SER A 165 -0.26 -5.07 -17.72
CA SER A 165 -1.16 -4.60 -18.79
C SER A 165 -2.52 -5.30 -18.78
N GLU A 166 -2.61 -6.50 -18.21
CA GLU A 166 -3.83 -7.30 -18.10
C GLU A 166 -4.53 -7.15 -16.73
N GLU A 167 -4.12 -6.20 -15.90
CA GLU A 167 -4.71 -6.02 -14.56
C GLU A 167 -6.24 -5.92 -14.60
N GLY A 168 -6.78 -5.07 -15.47
CA GLY A 168 -8.23 -4.87 -15.58
C GLY A 168 -9.00 -6.14 -15.91
N PRO A 169 -8.70 -6.84 -17.02
CA PRO A 169 -9.27 -8.14 -17.37
C PRO A 169 -9.15 -9.18 -16.26
N LEU A 170 -7.96 -9.35 -15.67
CA LEU A 170 -7.71 -10.33 -14.61
C LEU A 170 -8.54 -10.03 -13.35
N LEU A 171 -8.61 -8.78 -12.93
CA LEU A 171 -9.45 -8.39 -11.79
C LEU A 171 -10.93 -8.62 -12.09
N ALA A 172 -11.40 -8.39 -13.31
CA ALA A 172 -12.76 -8.67 -13.72
C ALA A 172 -13.07 -10.18 -13.65
N GLU A 173 -12.18 -11.02 -14.19
CA GLU A 173 -12.28 -12.48 -14.11
C GLU A 173 -12.35 -12.97 -12.67
N VAL A 174 -11.44 -12.51 -11.80
CA VAL A 174 -11.43 -12.88 -10.37
C VAL A 174 -12.71 -12.44 -9.67
N ASN A 175 -13.21 -11.24 -9.95
CA ASN A 175 -14.45 -10.74 -9.37
C ASN A 175 -15.68 -11.53 -9.85
N ALA A 176 -15.68 -12.05 -11.07
CA ALA A 176 -16.76 -12.87 -11.61
C ALA A 176 -16.91 -14.23 -10.91
N ARG A 177 -15.88 -14.71 -10.20
CA ARG A 177 -15.94 -15.95 -9.41
C ARG A 177 -16.85 -15.87 -8.17
N GLY A 178 -17.27 -14.68 -7.83
CA GLY A 178 -18.32 -14.42 -6.85
C GLY A 178 -17.86 -14.35 -5.39
N PRO A 179 -18.79 -13.98 -4.49
CA PRO A 179 -18.47 -13.62 -3.11
C PRO A 179 -17.88 -14.76 -2.26
N ALA A 180 -18.27 -16.00 -2.49
CA ALA A 180 -17.76 -17.15 -1.74
C ALA A 180 -16.27 -17.37 -2.00
N PHE A 181 -15.85 -17.29 -3.27
CA PHE A 181 -14.44 -17.40 -3.66
C PHE A 181 -13.61 -16.29 -3.04
N LEU A 182 -14.05 -15.03 -3.19
CA LEU A 182 -13.34 -13.88 -2.65
C LEU A 182 -13.26 -13.87 -1.12
N SER A 183 -14.29 -14.37 -0.43
CA SER A 183 -14.28 -14.51 1.03
C SER A 183 -13.28 -15.56 1.52
N ARG A 184 -13.14 -16.68 0.80
CA ARG A 184 -12.07 -17.66 1.09
C ARG A 184 -10.70 -17.04 0.94
N LEU A 185 -10.42 -16.39 -0.17
CA LEU A 185 -9.15 -15.70 -0.42
C LEU A 185 -8.83 -14.66 0.66
N ALA A 186 -9.84 -13.91 1.12
CA ALA A 186 -9.69 -12.92 2.18
C ALA A 186 -9.53 -13.53 3.58
N GLY A 187 -9.75 -14.83 3.75
CA GLY A 187 -9.80 -15.51 5.05
C GLY A 187 -10.91 -14.99 5.98
N LYS A 188 -11.92 -14.31 5.43
CA LYS A 188 -12.99 -13.67 6.20
C LYS A 188 -14.23 -13.44 5.34
N ALA A 189 -15.40 -13.75 5.89
CA ALA A 189 -16.68 -13.45 5.23
C ALA A 189 -16.85 -11.95 4.97
N GLY A 190 -17.43 -11.60 3.80
CA GLY A 190 -17.67 -10.21 3.43
C GLY A 190 -17.98 -10.04 1.95
N ARG A 191 -18.37 -8.83 1.56
CA ARG A 191 -18.57 -8.44 0.16
C ARG A 191 -17.21 -7.95 -0.43
N TRP A 192 -16.28 -8.89 -0.53
CA TRP A 192 -14.94 -8.62 -1.04
C TRP A 192 -14.94 -8.40 -2.56
N ARG A 193 -14.02 -7.57 -3.00
CA ARG A 193 -13.71 -7.32 -4.41
C ARG A 193 -12.20 -7.31 -4.59
N ALA A 194 -11.73 -7.91 -5.67
CA ALA A 194 -10.37 -7.73 -6.17
C ALA A 194 -10.20 -6.28 -6.67
N VAL A 195 -9.18 -5.58 -6.19
CA VAL A 195 -8.98 -4.14 -6.43
C VAL A 195 -7.57 -3.76 -6.87
N GLY A 196 -6.67 -4.72 -6.94
CA GLY A 196 -5.31 -4.53 -7.45
C GLY A 196 -4.54 -5.83 -7.44
N LEU A 197 -3.61 -5.98 -8.36
CA LEU A 197 -2.69 -7.11 -8.44
C LEU A 197 -1.25 -6.62 -8.62
N ASP A 198 -0.32 -7.50 -8.34
CA ASP A 198 1.09 -7.40 -8.67
C ASP A 198 1.71 -8.81 -8.70
N PRO A 199 2.98 -8.97 -9.09
CA PRO A 199 3.61 -10.30 -9.15
C PRO A 199 3.56 -11.12 -7.86
N GLU A 200 3.42 -10.49 -6.70
CA GLU A 200 3.42 -11.15 -5.40
C GLU A 200 2.03 -11.44 -4.84
N GLY A 201 0.94 -11.09 -5.58
CA GLY A 201 -0.41 -11.43 -5.11
C GLY A 201 -1.54 -10.51 -5.53
N LEU A 202 -2.64 -10.57 -4.76
CA LEU A 202 -3.91 -9.90 -5.01
C LEU A 202 -4.32 -9.04 -3.81
N ASP A 203 -4.76 -7.82 -4.07
CA ASP A 203 -5.37 -6.93 -3.08
C ASP A 203 -6.90 -7.03 -3.13
N LEU A 204 -7.51 -7.21 -1.97
CA LEU A 204 -8.95 -7.30 -1.80
C LEU A 204 -9.47 -6.16 -0.94
N ALA A 205 -10.69 -5.68 -1.24
CA ALA A 205 -11.37 -4.64 -0.47
C ALA A 205 -12.83 -5.02 -0.18
N ALA A 206 -13.28 -4.74 1.07
CA ALA A 206 -14.67 -4.83 1.48
C ALA A 206 -15.02 -3.65 2.41
N GLY A 207 -15.75 -2.66 1.92
CA GLY A 207 -16.00 -1.42 2.64
C GLY A 207 -14.68 -0.73 3.06
N ALA A 208 -14.47 -0.54 4.35
CA ALA A 208 -13.23 0.03 4.90
C ALA A 208 -12.08 -1.00 5.04
N SER A 209 -12.38 -2.29 4.97
CA SER A 209 -11.40 -3.35 5.15
C SER A 209 -10.60 -3.61 3.88
N LEU A 210 -9.31 -3.88 4.04
CA LEU A 210 -8.42 -4.40 3.01
C LEU A 210 -7.87 -5.76 3.46
N ALA A 211 -7.58 -6.62 2.50
CA ALA A 211 -6.86 -7.87 2.69
C ALA A 211 -5.85 -8.08 1.57
N ARG A 212 -4.78 -8.78 1.86
CA ARG A 212 -3.76 -9.18 0.89
C ARG A 212 -3.69 -10.69 0.81
N VAL A 213 -3.78 -11.22 -0.39
CA VAL A 213 -3.45 -12.61 -0.72
C VAL A 213 -2.03 -12.59 -1.25
N SER A 214 -1.09 -13.13 -0.47
CA SER A 214 0.32 -13.19 -0.87
C SER A 214 0.63 -14.55 -1.47
N PHE A 215 1.37 -14.56 -2.57
CA PHE A 215 1.85 -15.77 -3.23
C PHE A 215 3.13 -16.28 -2.56
N ALA A 216 3.39 -17.58 -2.65
CA ALA A 216 4.63 -18.18 -2.14
C ALA A 216 5.86 -17.78 -2.98
N ALA A 217 5.66 -17.49 -4.26
CA ALA A 217 6.68 -17.00 -5.18
C ALA A 217 6.06 -15.99 -6.17
N PRO A 218 6.83 -15.01 -6.67
CA PRO A 218 6.32 -14.05 -7.65
C PRO A 218 5.87 -14.73 -8.96
N ALA A 219 4.76 -14.26 -9.52
CA ALA A 219 4.18 -14.72 -10.77
C ALA A 219 4.11 -13.52 -11.73
N ILE A 220 4.95 -13.52 -12.78
CA ILE A 220 5.16 -12.37 -13.67
C ILE A 220 4.36 -12.43 -14.98
N THR A 221 3.61 -13.52 -15.22
CA THR A 221 2.74 -13.67 -16.39
C THR A 221 1.28 -13.86 -15.97
N PRO A 222 0.29 -13.49 -16.81
CA PRO A 222 -1.14 -13.70 -16.49
C PRO A 222 -1.46 -15.14 -16.11
N ALA A 223 -0.98 -16.12 -16.88
CA ALA A 223 -1.24 -17.54 -16.65
C ALA A 223 -0.62 -18.03 -15.33
N ALA A 224 0.64 -17.69 -15.04
CA ALA A 224 1.31 -18.05 -13.79
C ALA A 224 0.62 -17.39 -12.58
N TRP A 225 0.15 -16.14 -12.75
CA TRP A 225 -0.55 -15.40 -11.71
C TRP A 225 -1.89 -16.04 -11.34
N LEU A 226 -2.69 -16.44 -12.34
CA LEU A 226 -3.95 -17.17 -12.11
C LEU A 226 -3.69 -18.52 -11.43
N ALA A 227 -2.69 -19.27 -11.87
CA ALA A 227 -2.32 -20.55 -11.24
C ALA A 227 -1.90 -20.36 -9.76
N ALA A 228 -1.12 -19.32 -9.45
CA ALA A 228 -0.73 -19.01 -8.07
C ALA A 228 -1.95 -18.64 -7.20
N LEU A 229 -2.91 -17.88 -7.77
CA LEU A 229 -4.14 -17.52 -7.09
C LEU A 229 -5.01 -18.75 -6.76
N GLU A 230 -5.14 -19.71 -7.69
CA GLU A 230 -5.84 -20.97 -7.43
C GLU A 230 -5.22 -21.75 -6.28
N GLY A 231 -3.89 -21.83 -6.25
CA GLY A 231 -3.16 -22.46 -5.14
C GLY A 231 -3.41 -21.81 -3.77
N CYS A 232 -3.77 -20.51 -3.73
CA CYS A 232 -4.16 -19.82 -2.49
C CYS A 232 -5.63 -20.11 -2.09
N ALA A 233 -6.50 -20.40 -3.05
CA ALA A 233 -7.93 -20.66 -2.79
C ALA A 233 -8.21 -22.08 -2.27
N THR A 234 -7.26 -22.98 -2.41
CA THR A 234 -7.37 -24.41 -2.00
C THR A 234 -6.78 -24.68 -0.62
N ARG A 235 -6.15 -23.71 0.00
CA ARG A 235 -5.61 -23.76 1.38
C ARG A 235 -6.63 -23.19 2.36
#